data_b54ada696f5ccbe340699cfc45f8350c
#
_entry.id   b54ada696f5ccbe340699cfc45f8350c
#
_cell.length_a   1.000
_cell.length_b   1.000
_cell.length_c   1.000
_cell.angle_alpha   90.00
_cell.angle_beta   90.00
_cell.angle_gamma   90.00
#
_symmetry.space_group_name_H-M   'P 1'
#
loop_
_entity.id
_entity.type
_entity.pdbx_description
1 polymer ?
#
loop_
_entity_poly.entity_id
_entity_poly.type
_entity_poly.pdbx_seq_one_letter_code
_entity_poly.pdbx_strand_id
1 'polypeptide(L)'
;MKQALILAQGTTVELESPYLRLIPEEELDIFIQETASSECRIDTLLCANVSARLRESFYNSTNDIQYNALFTNTSYESLIQKSPLFFEIEKRNPFWGELKSSNERWGLFSLGCPDVEQGLAHWRSLLNALLPDDTITHFRFYSSNVLLQMINASTPQETAWLLGPYAYLIIPVPFSLETSWALVSNPDLERLSMVELAMEYEPRQEIWWQVSQKHLDAFQQVLETIYRRNLLVWLWEE
;
A
#
# COMPACT_ATOMS: atom_id res chain seq x y z
N MET A 1 -8.66 22.77 -6.51
CA MET A 1 -7.64 22.83 -5.43
C MET A 1 -6.79 21.58 -5.60
N LYS A 2 -5.47 21.68 -5.61
CA LYS A 2 -4.61 20.49 -5.72
C LYS A 2 -4.64 19.75 -4.40
N GLN A 3 -4.84 18.43 -4.46
CA GLN A 3 -4.78 17.58 -3.26
C GLN A 3 -3.31 17.34 -2.88
N ALA A 4 -3.04 17.16 -1.60
CA ALA A 4 -1.70 16.92 -1.10
C ALA A 4 -1.70 15.81 -0.04
N LEU A 5 -0.73 14.91 -0.14
CA LEU A 5 -0.48 13.86 0.86
C LEU A 5 0.21 14.44 2.08
N ILE A 6 -0.27 14.09 3.27
CA ILE A 6 0.45 14.33 4.51
C ILE A 6 1.23 13.07 4.85
N LEU A 7 2.54 13.15 4.68
CA LEU A 7 3.46 12.06 5.01
C LEU A 7 3.84 12.07 6.51
N ALA A 8 4.73 11.17 6.91
CA ALA A 8 5.25 11.13 8.27
C ALA A 8 5.77 12.51 8.70
N GLN A 9 5.57 12.86 9.97
CA GLN A 9 5.98 14.13 10.59
C GLN A 9 5.33 15.39 9.96
N GLY A 10 4.17 15.23 9.26
CA GLY A 10 3.42 16.35 8.70
C GLY A 10 4.05 16.98 7.45
N THR A 11 4.97 16.28 6.78
CA THR A 11 5.48 16.68 5.47
C THR A 11 4.37 16.54 4.43
N THR A 12 4.11 17.62 3.69
CA THR A 12 3.09 17.65 2.65
C THR A 12 3.73 17.47 1.27
N VAL A 13 3.18 16.57 0.47
CA VAL A 13 3.60 16.33 -0.92
C VAL A 13 2.40 16.49 -1.83
N GLU A 14 2.54 17.30 -2.89
CA GLU A 14 1.49 17.49 -3.87
C GLU A 14 1.22 16.19 -4.65
N LEU A 15 -0.05 15.90 -4.93
CA LEU A 15 -0.43 14.76 -5.77
C LEU A 15 -0.17 15.08 -7.23
N GLU A 16 0.69 14.29 -7.86
CA GLU A 16 1.01 14.38 -9.29
C GLU A 16 0.33 13.28 -10.11
N SER A 17 0.10 12.11 -9.50
CA SER A 17 -0.52 10.98 -10.18
C SER A 17 -2.04 11.19 -10.35
N PRO A 18 -2.58 11.07 -11.57
CA PRO A 18 -4.03 11.17 -11.81
C PRO A 18 -4.80 9.94 -11.29
N TYR A 19 -4.11 8.85 -10.99
CA TYR A 19 -4.69 7.59 -10.50
C TYR A 19 -4.71 7.51 -8.98
N LEU A 20 -4.20 8.53 -8.28
CA LEU A 20 -4.17 8.63 -6.83
C LEU A 20 -5.05 9.80 -6.37
N ARG A 21 -6.07 9.54 -5.58
CA ARG A 21 -6.92 10.56 -4.97
C ARG A 21 -7.09 10.33 -3.47
N LEU A 22 -7.28 11.41 -2.73
CA LEU A 22 -7.60 11.35 -1.30
C LEU A 22 -9.11 11.40 -1.13
N ILE A 23 -9.63 10.52 -0.28
CA ILE A 23 -11.06 10.40 0.01
C ILE A 23 -11.32 10.39 1.51
N PRO A 24 -12.42 10.97 1.98
CA PRO A 24 -12.87 10.84 3.36
C PRO A 24 -13.40 9.43 3.63
N GLU A 25 -13.58 9.09 4.91
CA GLU A 25 -14.05 7.76 5.32
C GLU A 25 -15.44 7.43 4.79
N GLU A 26 -16.33 8.41 4.76
CA GLU A 26 -17.69 8.23 4.25
C GLU A 26 -17.70 7.87 2.75
N GLU A 27 -16.82 8.48 1.96
CA GLU A 27 -16.66 8.15 0.54
C GLU A 27 -16.06 6.76 0.35
N LEU A 28 -15.13 6.34 1.23
CA LEU A 28 -14.58 5.00 1.22
C LEU A 28 -15.67 3.94 1.40
N ASP A 29 -16.57 4.12 2.36
CA ASP A 29 -17.66 3.16 2.62
C ASP A 29 -18.59 3.02 1.41
N ILE A 30 -18.95 4.15 0.79
CA ILE A 30 -19.75 4.16 -0.44
C ILE A 30 -18.98 3.44 -1.56
N PHE A 31 -17.72 3.80 -1.78
CA PHE A 31 -16.89 3.20 -2.81
C PHE A 31 -16.77 1.69 -2.65
N ILE A 32 -16.51 1.19 -1.44
CA ILE A 32 -16.42 -0.24 -1.17
C ILE A 32 -17.78 -0.92 -1.34
N GLN A 33 -18.88 -0.24 -1.01
CA GLN A 33 -20.23 -0.79 -1.21
C GLN A 33 -20.58 -0.95 -2.68
N GLU A 34 -20.19 0.01 -3.52
CA GLU A 34 -20.46 0.01 -4.95
C GLU A 34 -19.51 -0.92 -5.72
N THR A 35 -18.23 -0.97 -5.31
CA THR A 35 -17.19 -1.70 -6.04
C THR A 35 -17.08 -3.16 -5.59
N ALA A 36 -17.12 -3.41 -4.29
CA ALA A 36 -17.07 -4.77 -3.74
C ALA A 36 -18.47 -5.40 -3.75
N SER A 37 -18.88 -5.93 -4.91
CA SER A 37 -19.98 -6.88 -5.00
C SER A 37 -19.72 -8.10 -4.12
N SER A 38 -20.71 -8.97 -3.92
CA SER A 38 -20.54 -10.20 -3.12
C SER A 38 -19.41 -11.12 -3.62
N GLU A 39 -18.92 -10.91 -4.83
CA GLU A 39 -17.86 -11.69 -5.48
C GLU A 39 -16.49 -10.97 -5.47
N CYS A 40 -16.44 -9.69 -5.08
CA CYS A 40 -15.20 -8.94 -5.04
C CYS A 40 -14.52 -9.13 -3.68
N ARG A 41 -13.43 -9.81 -3.72
CA ARG A 41 -12.55 -10.07 -2.58
C ARG A 41 -11.81 -8.81 -2.13
N ILE A 42 -11.65 -8.64 -0.83
CA ILE A 42 -10.81 -7.60 -0.21
C ILE A 42 -9.60 -8.27 0.43
N ASP A 43 -8.45 -8.10 -0.17
CA ASP A 43 -7.19 -8.54 0.43
C ASP A 43 -6.59 -7.44 1.31
N THR A 44 -5.95 -7.86 2.37
CA THR A 44 -5.28 -6.97 3.32
C THR A 44 -3.81 -7.32 3.40
N LEU A 45 -2.97 -6.31 3.31
CA LEU A 45 -1.54 -6.42 3.59
C LEU A 45 -1.24 -5.64 4.88
N LEU A 46 -1.03 -6.37 5.98
CA LEU A 46 -0.76 -5.81 7.30
C LEU A 46 0.74 -5.77 7.57
N CYS A 47 1.28 -4.57 7.84
CA CYS A 47 2.70 -4.40 8.18
C CYS A 47 3.07 -5.07 9.51
N ALA A 48 4.29 -5.57 9.61
CA ALA A 48 4.78 -6.17 10.85
C ALA A 48 5.06 -5.15 11.98
N ASN A 49 5.25 -3.88 11.64
CA ASN A 49 5.59 -2.80 12.58
C ASN A 49 4.37 -2.01 13.10
N VAL A 50 3.18 -2.59 13.02
CA VAL A 50 1.99 -2.06 13.69
C VAL A 50 2.11 -2.14 15.20
N SER A 51 1.31 -1.35 15.91
CA SER A 51 1.28 -1.38 17.38
C SER A 51 0.98 -2.79 17.93
N ALA A 52 1.45 -3.05 19.15
CA ALA A 52 1.15 -4.30 19.85
C ALA A 52 -0.37 -4.52 19.95
N ARG A 53 -1.13 -3.44 20.19
CA ARG A 53 -2.58 -3.47 20.27
C ARG A 53 -3.23 -3.98 18.98
N LEU A 54 -2.84 -3.41 17.83
CA LEU A 54 -3.42 -3.78 16.53
C LEU A 54 -3.05 -5.23 16.17
N ARG A 55 -1.83 -5.65 16.52
CA ARG A 55 -1.38 -7.02 16.32
C ARG A 55 -2.14 -8.01 17.19
N GLU A 56 -2.36 -7.67 18.46
CA GLU A 56 -3.15 -8.49 19.40
C GLU A 56 -4.59 -8.61 18.92
N SER A 57 -5.19 -7.50 18.47
CA SER A 57 -6.53 -7.51 17.91
C SER A 57 -6.62 -8.38 16.65
N PHE A 58 -5.64 -8.34 15.78
CA PHE A 58 -5.57 -9.26 14.63
C PHE A 58 -5.65 -10.71 15.11
N TYR A 59 -4.77 -11.15 16.00
CA TYR A 59 -4.76 -12.54 16.47
C TYR A 59 -6.03 -12.95 17.24
N ASN A 60 -6.66 -12.03 17.95
CA ASN A 60 -7.92 -12.29 18.65
C ASN A 60 -9.12 -12.40 17.70
N SER A 61 -9.06 -11.71 16.57
CA SER A 61 -10.13 -11.72 15.56
C SER A 61 -9.99 -12.83 14.52
N THR A 62 -8.86 -13.56 14.54
CA THR A 62 -8.47 -14.48 13.46
C THR A 62 -8.89 -15.92 13.64
N ASN A 63 -9.78 -16.27 14.57
CA ASN A 63 -10.27 -17.65 14.64
C ASN A 63 -10.78 -18.19 13.28
N ASP A 64 -11.10 -17.28 12.33
CA ASP A 64 -11.61 -17.59 11.01
C ASP A 64 -10.78 -16.97 9.84
N ILE A 65 -9.70 -16.21 10.11
CA ILE A 65 -8.88 -15.60 9.03
C ILE A 65 -7.66 -16.48 8.76
N GLN A 66 -7.59 -17.03 7.54
CA GLN A 66 -6.36 -17.63 7.03
C GLN A 66 -5.41 -16.52 6.52
N TYR A 67 -4.18 -16.52 6.99
CA TYR A 67 -3.18 -15.54 6.57
C TYR A 67 -1.90 -16.21 6.06
N ASN A 68 -1.22 -15.50 5.19
CA ASN A 68 0.09 -15.87 4.67
C ASN A 68 1.13 -14.84 5.13
N ALA A 69 2.23 -15.30 5.69
CA ALA A 69 3.39 -14.45 5.90
C ALA A 69 4.08 -14.21 4.55
N LEU A 70 4.26 -12.94 4.17
CA LEU A 70 4.76 -12.59 2.85
C LEU A 70 6.17 -13.15 2.58
N PHE A 71 7.00 -13.24 3.63
CA PHE A 71 8.39 -13.70 3.53
C PHE A 71 8.55 -15.22 3.46
N THR A 72 7.49 -16.00 3.67
CA THR A 72 7.55 -17.48 3.56
C THR A 72 7.97 -17.90 2.16
N ASN A 73 8.94 -18.84 2.06
CA ASN A 73 9.52 -19.32 0.83
C ASN A 73 10.16 -18.21 -0.04
N THR A 74 10.72 -17.19 0.57
CA THR A 74 11.47 -16.13 -0.11
C THR A 74 12.88 -16.01 0.47
N SER A 75 13.74 -15.19 -0.15
CA SER A 75 15.07 -14.86 0.41
C SER A 75 15.03 -14.17 1.78
N TYR A 76 13.84 -13.72 2.24
CA TYR A 76 13.62 -13.07 3.53
C TYR A 76 13.06 -14.00 4.60
N GLU A 77 13.02 -15.31 4.38
CA GLU A 77 12.42 -16.27 5.33
C GLU A 77 13.06 -16.23 6.73
N SER A 78 14.35 -15.94 6.81
CA SER A 78 15.02 -15.72 8.10
C SER A 78 14.47 -14.54 8.92
N LEU A 79 13.70 -13.65 8.28
CA LEU A 79 13.03 -12.50 8.89
C LEU A 79 11.52 -12.70 9.05
N ILE A 80 11.04 -13.94 9.08
CA ILE A 80 9.61 -14.29 9.10
C ILE A 80 8.83 -13.59 10.23
N GLN A 81 9.47 -13.36 11.37
CA GLN A 81 8.87 -12.65 12.51
C GLN A 81 8.58 -11.15 12.23
N LYS A 82 9.20 -10.61 11.19
CA LYS A 82 9.02 -9.24 10.71
C LYS A 82 8.29 -9.19 9.36
N SER A 83 7.71 -10.32 8.95
CA SER A 83 6.97 -10.41 7.70
C SER A 83 5.68 -9.63 7.79
N PRO A 84 5.31 -8.90 6.73
CA PRO A 84 3.93 -8.48 6.54
C PRO A 84 3.02 -9.71 6.42
N LEU A 85 1.76 -9.55 6.86
CA LEU A 85 0.75 -10.59 6.76
C LEU A 85 -0.21 -10.26 5.62
N PHE A 86 -0.47 -11.23 4.78
CA PHE A 86 -1.40 -11.16 3.67
C PHE A 86 -2.60 -12.06 3.93
N PHE A 87 -3.82 -11.50 3.87
CA PHE A 87 -5.06 -12.22 4.17
C PHE A 87 -6.26 -11.55 3.52
N GLU A 88 -7.33 -12.33 3.34
CA GLU A 88 -8.65 -11.81 2.98
C GLU A 88 -9.38 -11.35 4.23
N ILE A 89 -10.08 -10.21 4.13
CA ILE A 89 -10.94 -9.70 5.20
C ILE A 89 -12.37 -9.46 4.69
N GLU A 90 -13.34 -9.91 5.46
CA GLU A 90 -14.73 -9.57 5.23
C GLU A 90 -15.13 -8.32 6.01
N LYS A 91 -16.02 -7.48 5.43
CA LYS A 91 -16.52 -6.25 6.09
C LYS A 91 -17.20 -6.50 7.44
N ARG A 92 -17.76 -7.71 7.63
CA ARG A 92 -18.40 -8.12 8.90
C ARG A 92 -17.40 -8.55 9.98
N ASN A 93 -16.14 -8.76 9.64
CA ASN A 93 -15.12 -9.12 10.62
C ASN A 93 -14.84 -7.92 11.55
N PRO A 94 -14.82 -8.07 12.87
CA PRO A 94 -14.55 -6.96 13.80
C PRO A 94 -13.23 -6.25 13.53
N PHE A 95 -12.21 -6.96 13.06
CA PHE A 95 -10.91 -6.39 12.74
C PHE A 95 -10.95 -5.38 11.58
N TRP A 96 -11.94 -5.49 10.66
CA TRP A 96 -12.20 -4.49 9.64
C TRP A 96 -12.45 -3.09 10.24
N GLY A 97 -13.33 -3.01 11.25
CA GLY A 97 -13.62 -1.75 11.96
C GLY A 97 -12.40 -1.19 12.68
N GLU A 98 -11.57 -2.06 13.26
CA GLU A 98 -10.33 -1.65 13.92
C GLU A 98 -9.29 -1.09 12.95
N LEU A 99 -9.11 -1.72 11.80
CA LEU A 99 -8.23 -1.21 10.74
C LEU A 99 -8.70 0.17 10.25
N LYS A 100 -10.01 0.33 10.03
CA LYS A 100 -10.58 1.60 9.58
C LYS A 100 -10.41 2.72 10.61
N SER A 101 -10.63 2.45 11.88
CA SER A 101 -10.52 3.43 12.94
C SER A 101 -9.08 3.69 13.42
N SER A 102 -8.11 2.95 12.89
CA SER A 102 -6.71 3.06 13.31
C SER A 102 -6.05 4.30 12.71
N ASN A 103 -5.41 5.10 13.57
CA ASN A 103 -4.53 6.19 13.14
C ASN A 103 -3.11 5.71 12.79
N GLU A 104 -2.93 4.42 12.53
CA GLU A 104 -1.65 3.83 12.16
C GLU A 104 -1.54 3.66 10.64
N ARG A 105 -0.29 3.61 10.17
CA ARG A 105 0.04 3.23 8.79
C ARG A 105 0.21 1.72 8.72
N TRP A 106 -0.87 1.00 9.01
CA TRP A 106 -0.85 -0.43 9.20
C TRP A 106 -0.61 -1.25 7.92
N GLY A 107 -0.76 -0.67 6.74
CA GLY A 107 -0.60 -1.35 5.45
C GLY A 107 -1.58 -0.85 4.42
N LEU A 108 -2.31 -1.75 3.77
CA LEU A 108 -3.28 -1.40 2.73
C LEU A 108 -4.38 -2.47 2.57
N PHE A 109 -5.49 -2.08 1.96
CA PHE A 109 -6.43 -2.98 1.30
C PHE A 109 -6.22 -2.99 -0.20
N SER A 110 -6.49 -4.12 -0.85
CA SER A 110 -6.47 -4.28 -2.30
C SER A 110 -7.71 -5.02 -2.79
N LEU A 111 -8.27 -4.54 -3.90
CA LEU A 111 -9.54 -5.02 -4.45
C LEU A 111 -9.39 -5.46 -5.90
N GLY A 112 -10.15 -6.48 -6.29
CA GLY A 112 -10.30 -6.90 -7.69
C GLY A 112 -9.52 -8.14 -8.09
N CYS A 113 -8.61 -8.66 -7.25
CA CYS A 113 -7.97 -9.95 -7.51
C CYS A 113 -8.85 -11.08 -6.96
N PRO A 114 -9.29 -12.03 -7.80
CA PRO A 114 -10.17 -13.11 -7.35
C PRO A 114 -9.42 -14.26 -6.67
N ASP A 115 -8.12 -14.38 -6.88
CA ASP A 115 -7.30 -15.49 -6.43
C ASP A 115 -6.21 -15.07 -5.42
N VAL A 116 -6.25 -15.72 -4.25
CA VAL A 116 -5.25 -15.53 -3.16
C VAL A 116 -3.83 -15.76 -3.63
N GLU A 117 -3.62 -16.86 -4.35
CA GLU A 117 -2.27 -17.24 -4.77
C GLU A 117 -1.71 -16.25 -5.80
N GLN A 118 -2.54 -15.76 -6.70
CA GLN A 118 -2.16 -14.72 -7.65
C GLN A 118 -1.78 -13.42 -6.94
N GLY A 119 -2.61 -12.97 -5.98
CA GLY A 119 -2.31 -11.79 -5.17
C GLY A 119 -1.04 -11.94 -4.34
N LEU A 120 -0.87 -13.09 -3.69
CA LEU A 120 0.33 -13.40 -2.91
C LEU A 120 1.60 -13.45 -3.79
N ALA A 121 1.51 -14.07 -4.96
CA ALA A 121 2.60 -14.14 -5.93
C ALA A 121 2.99 -12.73 -6.41
N HIS A 122 2.00 -11.86 -6.69
CA HIS A 122 2.25 -10.47 -7.05
C HIS A 122 3.03 -9.75 -5.95
N TRP A 123 2.54 -9.75 -4.73
CA TRP A 123 3.20 -9.04 -3.63
C TRP A 123 4.60 -9.60 -3.33
N ARG A 124 4.81 -10.92 -3.45
CA ARG A 124 6.14 -11.53 -3.31
C ARG A 124 7.10 -11.09 -4.41
N SER A 125 6.62 -10.93 -5.64
CA SER A 125 7.46 -10.51 -6.76
C SER A 125 8.00 -9.08 -6.62
N LEU A 126 7.37 -8.25 -5.77
CA LEU A 126 7.77 -6.87 -5.47
C LEU A 126 8.76 -6.75 -4.31
N LEU A 127 9.09 -7.83 -3.60
CA LEU A 127 10.00 -7.75 -2.43
C LEU A 127 11.40 -7.22 -2.78
N ASN A 128 11.82 -7.42 -4.02
CA ASN A 128 13.09 -6.93 -4.53
C ASN A 128 12.86 -5.91 -5.64
N ALA A 129 13.69 -4.88 -5.64
CA ALA A 129 13.73 -3.88 -6.70
C ALA A 129 15.16 -3.64 -7.17
N LEU A 130 15.31 -3.24 -8.42
CA LEU A 130 16.57 -2.83 -9.02
C LEU A 130 16.69 -1.31 -8.95
N LEU A 131 17.77 -0.80 -8.38
CA LEU A 131 18.10 0.62 -8.37
C LEU A 131 18.75 1.03 -9.70
N PRO A 132 18.86 2.35 -10.00
CA PRO A 132 19.48 2.83 -11.23
C PRO A 132 20.97 2.46 -11.42
N ASP A 133 21.64 2.06 -10.35
CA ASP A 133 23.03 1.56 -10.36
C ASP A 133 23.11 0.03 -10.43
N ASP A 134 22.03 -0.64 -10.83
CA ASP A 134 21.89 -2.11 -10.87
C ASP A 134 21.98 -2.82 -9.51
N THR A 135 21.95 -2.07 -8.40
CA THR A 135 21.92 -2.66 -7.07
C THR A 135 20.53 -3.21 -6.75
N ILE A 136 20.47 -4.47 -6.31
CA ILE A 136 19.23 -5.08 -5.82
C ILE A 136 18.99 -4.63 -4.37
N THR A 137 17.80 -4.13 -4.12
CA THR A 137 17.39 -3.67 -2.79
C THR A 137 16.06 -4.28 -2.36
N HIS A 138 15.84 -4.35 -1.05
CA HIS A 138 14.55 -4.73 -0.49
C HIS A 138 13.54 -3.60 -0.67
N PHE A 139 12.49 -3.84 -1.47
CA PHE A 139 11.43 -2.85 -1.69
C PHE A 139 10.32 -2.99 -0.66
N ARG A 140 10.25 -2.04 0.24
CA ARG A 140 9.28 -2.02 1.35
C ARG A 140 7.93 -1.43 0.92
N PHE A 141 7.37 -1.88 -0.19
CA PHE A 141 6.08 -1.40 -0.72
C PHE A 141 4.92 -1.53 0.28
N TYR A 142 4.97 -2.49 1.18
CA TYR A 142 3.98 -2.66 2.24
C TYR A 142 3.96 -1.51 3.28
N SER A 143 4.95 -0.63 3.28
CA SER A 143 4.90 0.64 4.00
C SER A 143 4.09 1.65 3.21
N SER A 144 2.95 2.11 3.75
CA SER A 144 2.05 3.06 3.12
C SER A 144 2.77 4.30 2.57
N ASN A 145 3.72 4.84 3.34
CA ASN A 145 4.51 6.00 2.90
C ASN A 145 5.37 5.71 1.68
N VAL A 146 6.03 4.55 1.65
CA VAL A 146 6.90 4.17 0.54
C VAL A 146 6.06 3.97 -0.71
N LEU A 147 4.96 3.21 -0.59
CA LEU A 147 4.11 2.92 -1.73
C LEU A 147 3.44 4.17 -2.30
N LEU A 148 2.90 5.05 -1.45
CA LEU A 148 2.25 6.29 -1.89
C LEU A 148 3.22 7.23 -2.63
N GLN A 149 4.44 7.38 -2.13
CA GLN A 149 5.46 8.18 -2.81
C GLN A 149 5.87 7.55 -4.15
N MET A 150 6.04 6.23 -4.17
CA MET A 150 6.34 5.49 -5.39
C MET A 150 5.26 5.71 -6.45
N ILE A 151 3.98 5.47 -6.10
CA ILE A 151 2.85 5.67 -7.01
C ILE A 151 2.73 7.13 -7.47
N ASN A 152 2.94 8.09 -6.58
CA ASN A 152 2.85 9.51 -6.93
C ASN A 152 3.92 9.94 -7.94
N ALA A 153 5.10 9.32 -7.93
CA ALA A 153 6.18 9.57 -8.87
C ALA A 153 6.12 8.69 -10.13
N SER A 154 5.26 7.66 -10.14
CA SER A 154 5.18 6.67 -11.22
C SER A 154 4.44 7.19 -12.45
N THR A 155 4.80 6.67 -13.60
CA THR A 155 4.02 6.77 -14.83
C THR A 155 2.75 5.91 -14.72
N PRO A 156 1.74 6.09 -15.59
CA PRO A 156 0.56 5.22 -15.63
C PRO A 156 0.94 3.73 -15.74
N GLN A 157 1.90 3.41 -16.61
CA GLN A 157 2.34 2.03 -16.81
C GLN A 157 3.01 1.43 -15.55
N GLU A 158 3.86 2.21 -14.88
CA GLU A 158 4.49 1.79 -13.62
C GLU A 158 3.45 1.64 -12.50
N THR A 159 2.45 2.52 -12.45
CA THR A 159 1.31 2.41 -11.52
C THR A 159 0.53 1.11 -11.78
N ALA A 160 0.20 0.80 -13.04
CA ALA A 160 -0.47 -0.45 -13.40
C ALA A 160 0.37 -1.68 -12.97
N TRP A 161 1.67 -1.64 -13.17
CA TRP A 161 2.57 -2.71 -12.74
C TRP A 161 2.62 -2.88 -11.22
N LEU A 162 2.62 -1.78 -10.45
CA LEU A 162 2.60 -1.83 -8.99
C LEU A 162 1.30 -2.40 -8.43
N LEU A 163 0.17 -2.12 -9.08
CA LEU A 163 -1.11 -2.68 -8.70
C LEU A 163 -1.25 -4.15 -9.14
N GLY A 164 -0.64 -4.53 -10.25
CA GLY A 164 -0.69 -5.90 -10.78
C GLY A 164 -2.13 -6.37 -11.04
N PRO A 165 -2.58 -7.47 -10.41
CA PRO A 165 -3.93 -8.01 -10.63
C PRO A 165 -5.03 -7.21 -9.93
N TYR A 166 -4.68 -6.19 -9.16
CA TYR A 166 -5.63 -5.41 -8.39
C TYR A 166 -6.17 -4.22 -9.16
N ALA A 167 -7.47 -4.05 -9.11
CA ALA A 167 -8.17 -2.90 -9.67
C ALA A 167 -7.92 -1.63 -8.84
N TYR A 168 -7.90 -1.79 -7.51
CA TYR A 168 -7.74 -0.67 -6.58
C TYR A 168 -6.86 -1.03 -5.40
N LEU A 169 -6.11 -0.03 -4.92
CA LEU A 169 -5.50 -0.03 -3.60
C LEU A 169 -6.13 1.06 -2.74
N ILE A 170 -6.35 0.75 -1.46
CA ILE A 170 -6.88 1.65 -0.46
C ILE A 170 -5.87 1.71 0.67
N ILE A 171 -5.27 2.87 0.86
CA ILE A 171 -4.11 3.06 1.74
C ILE A 171 -4.46 4.07 2.82
N PRO A 172 -4.31 3.74 4.12
CA PRO A 172 -4.58 4.70 5.19
C PRO A 172 -3.59 5.87 5.15
N VAL A 173 -4.14 7.09 5.27
CA VAL A 173 -3.38 8.34 5.37
C VAL A 173 -3.68 8.97 6.74
N PRO A 174 -3.11 8.45 7.83
CA PRO A 174 -3.35 8.97 9.16
C PRO A 174 -2.82 10.39 9.29
N PHE A 175 -3.43 11.16 10.19
CA PHE A 175 -3.11 12.56 10.47
C PHE A 175 -3.55 13.57 9.40
N SER A 176 -4.37 13.17 8.42
CA SER A 176 -5.09 14.12 7.57
C SER A 176 -6.29 14.69 8.34
N LEU A 177 -6.50 16.02 8.23
CA LEU A 177 -7.66 16.67 8.89
C LEU A 177 -8.96 16.44 8.12
N GLU A 178 -8.88 16.21 6.81
CA GLU A 178 -10.03 16.13 5.91
C GLU A 178 -10.17 14.78 5.20
N THR A 179 -9.09 14.03 5.11
CA THR A 179 -9.06 12.76 4.37
C THR A 179 -8.35 11.69 5.17
N SER A 180 -8.92 10.50 5.18
CA SER A 180 -8.36 9.36 5.93
C SER A 180 -7.74 8.30 5.02
N TRP A 181 -7.99 8.38 3.69
CA TRP A 181 -7.65 7.30 2.76
C TRP A 181 -7.13 7.82 1.43
N ALA A 182 -6.10 7.16 0.92
CA ALA A 182 -5.66 7.29 -0.47
C ALA A 182 -6.23 6.13 -1.28
N LEU A 183 -7.02 6.46 -2.29
CA LEU A 183 -7.55 5.51 -3.26
C LEU A 183 -6.69 5.59 -4.52
N VAL A 184 -6.14 4.44 -4.91
CA VAL A 184 -5.36 4.29 -6.15
C VAL A 184 -6.13 3.38 -7.09
N SER A 185 -6.40 3.86 -8.31
CA SER A 185 -7.01 3.06 -9.37
C SER A 185 -5.94 2.53 -10.33
N ASN A 186 -6.13 1.29 -10.79
CA ASN A 186 -5.26 0.74 -11.82
C ASN A 186 -5.54 1.45 -13.15
N PRO A 187 -4.52 2.04 -13.81
CA PRO A 187 -4.68 2.69 -15.12
C PRO A 187 -5.29 1.78 -16.19
N ASP A 188 -5.06 0.49 -16.13
CA ASP A 188 -5.60 -0.47 -17.09
C ASP A 188 -7.12 -0.62 -17.04
N LEU A 189 -7.78 -0.12 -15.97
CA LEU A 189 -9.24 -0.04 -15.89
C LEU A 189 -9.87 0.92 -16.93
N GLU A 190 -9.06 1.78 -17.57
CA GLU A 190 -9.54 2.59 -18.70
C GLU A 190 -9.92 1.72 -19.92
N ARG A 191 -9.40 0.51 -20.02
CA ARG A 191 -9.60 -0.42 -21.14
C ARG A 191 -10.05 -1.83 -20.74
N LEU A 192 -9.90 -2.23 -19.48
CA LEU A 192 -10.25 -3.56 -18.97
C LEU A 192 -11.22 -3.44 -17.80
N SER A 193 -12.13 -4.41 -17.67
CA SER A 193 -12.87 -4.61 -16.43
C SER A 193 -11.96 -5.19 -15.33
N MET A 194 -12.40 -5.15 -14.07
CA MET A 194 -11.66 -5.75 -12.96
C MET A 194 -11.40 -7.25 -13.18
N VAL A 195 -12.35 -7.97 -13.77
CA VAL A 195 -12.20 -9.41 -14.05
C VAL A 195 -11.16 -9.64 -15.14
N GLU A 196 -11.23 -8.91 -16.25
CA GLU A 196 -10.26 -9.01 -17.34
C GLU A 196 -8.85 -8.65 -16.88
N LEU A 197 -8.71 -7.59 -16.07
CA LEU A 197 -7.44 -7.21 -15.49
C LEU A 197 -6.79 -8.36 -14.70
N ALA A 198 -7.55 -9.02 -13.85
CA ALA A 198 -7.05 -10.15 -13.07
C ALA A 198 -6.77 -11.39 -13.93
N MET A 199 -7.57 -11.64 -14.98
CA MET A 199 -7.36 -12.76 -15.90
C MET A 199 -6.15 -12.58 -16.81
N GLU A 200 -5.85 -11.35 -17.21
CA GLU A 200 -4.70 -11.03 -18.07
C GLU A 200 -3.39 -10.93 -17.27
N TYR A 201 -3.46 -10.86 -15.95
CA TYR A 201 -2.27 -10.72 -15.12
C TYR A 201 -1.49 -12.03 -14.99
N GLU A 202 -0.19 -11.98 -15.30
CA GLU A 202 0.77 -13.06 -15.06
C GLU A 202 1.79 -12.63 -13.98
N PRO A 203 1.91 -13.40 -12.87
CA PRO A 203 2.91 -13.13 -11.83
C PRO A 203 4.33 -13.18 -12.39
N ARG A 204 5.12 -12.18 -12.11
CA ARG A 204 6.53 -12.10 -12.53
C ARG A 204 7.41 -12.85 -11.53
N GLN A 205 8.38 -13.63 -12.02
CA GLN A 205 9.21 -14.51 -11.18
C GLN A 205 10.58 -13.94 -10.84
N GLU A 206 11.09 -12.99 -11.64
CA GLU A 206 12.41 -12.39 -11.45
C GLU A 206 12.31 -11.01 -10.84
N ILE A 207 13.45 -10.40 -10.47
CA ILE A 207 13.51 -9.02 -10.03
C ILE A 207 13.20 -8.13 -11.23
N TRP A 208 12.01 -7.61 -11.28
CA TRP A 208 11.48 -6.90 -12.43
C TRP A 208 11.16 -5.43 -12.16
N TRP A 209 10.91 -5.07 -10.89
CA TRP A 209 10.61 -3.71 -10.53
C TRP A 209 11.88 -2.86 -10.54
N GLN A 210 11.89 -1.85 -11.40
CA GLN A 210 13.00 -0.92 -11.52
C GLN A 210 12.62 0.42 -10.91
N VAL A 211 13.37 0.83 -9.91
CA VAL A 211 13.26 2.16 -9.31
C VAL A 211 13.98 3.15 -10.21
N SER A 212 13.25 4.09 -10.80
CA SER A 212 13.83 5.14 -11.65
C SER A 212 14.49 6.24 -10.82
N GLN A 213 15.32 7.07 -11.46
CA GLN A 213 15.88 8.26 -10.79
C GLN A 213 14.79 9.20 -10.31
N LYS A 214 13.68 9.35 -11.05
CA LYS A 214 12.52 10.15 -10.62
C LYS A 214 11.94 9.69 -9.29
N HIS A 215 11.84 8.36 -9.08
CA HIS A 215 11.41 7.80 -7.82
C HIS A 215 12.37 8.15 -6.67
N LEU A 216 13.69 8.02 -6.89
CA LEU A 216 14.69 8.38 -5.88
C LEU A 216 14.66 9.86 -5.54
N ASP A 217 14.52 10.73 -6.53
CA ASP A 217 14.44 12.18 -6.34
C ASP A 217 13.21 12.56 -5.51
N ALA A 218 12.05 11.92 -5.76
CA ALA A 218 10.84 12.11 -4.97
C ALA A 218 11.04 11.71 -3.50
N PHE A 219 11.69 10.57 -3.24
CA PHE A 219 12.04 10.15 -1.87
C PHE A 219 13.03 11.11 -1.22
N GLN A 220 14.04 11.55 -1.93
CA GLN A 220 15.05 12.47 -1.42
C GLN A 220 14.44 13.82 -1.00
N GLN A 221 13.54 14.38 -1.81
CA GLN A 221 12.85 15.64 -1.47
C GLN A 221 12.07 15.53 -0.15
N VAL A 222 11.41 14.40 0.07
CA VAL A 222 10.68 14.16 1.33
C VAL A 222 11.65 14.04 2.50
N LEU A 223 12.74 13.28 2.36
CA LEU A 223 13.76 13.13 3.40
C LEU A 223 14.43 14.47 3.74
N GLU A 224 14.77 15.28 2.76
CA GLU A 224 15.33 16.63 2.97
C GLU A 224 14.33 17.54 3.71
N THR A 225 13.04 17.49 3.37
CA THR A 225 12.02 18.28 4.05
C THR A 225 11.88 17.87 5.50
N ILE A 226 11.88 16.55 5.78
CA ILE A 226 11.84 16.01 7.14
C ILE A 226 13.10 16.44 7.92
N TYR A 227 14.27 16.31 7.31
CA TYR A 227 15.55 16.69 7.93
C TYR A 227 15.59 18.18 8.27
N ARG A 228 15.23 19.06 7.33
CA ARG A 228 15.20 20.51 7.56
C ARG A 228 14.25 20.88 8.69
N ARG A 229 13.08 20.26 8.74
CA ARG A 229 12.11 20.48 9.82
C ARG A 229 12.65 20.05 11.18
N ASN A 230 13.23 18.87 11.28
CA ASN A 230 13.82 18.38 12.52
C ASN A 230 14.98 19.28 13.00
N LEU A 231 15.80 19.78 12.08
CA LEU A 231 16.87 20.72 12.38
C LEU A 231 16.32 22.04 12.93
N LEU A 232 15.23 22.57 12.33
CA LEU A 232 14.57 23.79 12.83
C LEU A 232 14.02 23.58 14.24
N VAL A 233 13.32 22.48 14.50
CA VAL A 233 12.81 22.16 15.85
C VAL A 233 13.96 22.12 16.85
N TRP A 234 15.04 21.42 16.53
CA TRP A 234 16.21 21.33 17.40
C TRP A 234 16.84 22.70 17.71
N LEU A 235 16.90 23.60 16.71
CA LEU A 235 17.43 24.96 16.87
C LEU A 235 16.51 25.88 17.70
N TRP A 236 15.21 25.55 17.84
CA TRP A 236 14.26 26.33 18.64
C TRP A 236 14.16 25.85 20.10
N GLU A 237 14.64 24.67 20.41
CA GLU A 237 14.64 24.09 21.75
C GLU A 237 15.91 24.45 22.57
N GLU A 238 16.93 25.10 21.97
CA GLU A 238 18.10 25.70 22.64
C GLU A 238 17.87 27.19 22.91
#